data_2d3171c144838d715848357b7976f169
#
_entry.id   2d3171c144838d715848357b7976f169
#
_cell.length_a   1.000
_cell.length_b   1.000
_cell.length_c   1.000
_cell.angle_alpha   90.00
_cell.angle_beta   90.00
_cell.angle_gamma   90.00
#
_symmetry.space_group_name_H-M   'P 1'
#
loop_
_entity.id
_entity.type
_entity.pdbx_description
1 polymer ?
#
loop_
_entity_poly.entity_id
_entity_poly.type
_entity_poly.pdbx_seq_one_letter_code
_entity_poly.pdbx_strand_id
1 'polypeptide(L)'
;VPIPATAVDGAILEDPGPADGLTLDAAIERMMTANLDILALRHELTQADADILTAGLRANPLLYMDTQFIPYGNFSTEKPGGPTQYDINITYPLDVSRKRQARTVVARSARSTIEAQFQDVTRRQIDNVYRAFVSLQAARVDLLMAQANVRRQEQFLAEMERAARPGDAAAADGIDHLVLVLERSRSSLGDATEAFADAQEGLAVLLGMAPAETAGLEPRGRLRSDVSDLPGIEDLTAMALRCRPDLRAARIGVSRAGAEVNLQRANRYDDVYLFYDPFTYQNNQPFGAPSATSWAIGVTFALPIYNRNQGNIARAESNVGQTKLELASLERRIVAEVRLAEREYRRARAALEQMEVAILPRITATMRRKTEQFAAGTITADDYEGHLDDAAEVAQSHREALVRHRRAMLDLNTAVGLRVVP
;
A
#
# COMPACT_ATOMS: atom_id res chain seq x y z
N VAL A 1 -26.46 23.62 -39.03
CA VAL A 1 -25.35 24.42 -38.49
C VAL A 1 -24.49 23.49 -37.65
N PRO A 2 -23.23 23.24 -38.04
CA PRO A 2 -22.37 22.34 -37.25
C PRO A 2 -22.19 22.86 -35.82
N ILE A 3 -22.39 21.97 -34.86
CA ILE A 3 -22.21 22.28 -33.43
C ILE A 3 -20.70 22.50 -33.21
N PRO A 4 -20.26 23.66 -32.64
CA PRO A 4 -18.84 23.89 -32.42
C PRO A 4 -18.23 22.84 -31.49
N ALA A 5 -17.29 22.06 -31.98
CA ALA A 5 -16.60 20.95 -31.29
C ALA A 5 -16.10 21.35 -29.91
N THR A 6 -15.56 22.55 -29.74
CA THR A 6 -14.97 23.05 -28.50
C THR A 6 -15.98 23.29 -27.34
N ALA A 7 -17.26 23.52 -27.63
CA ALA A 7 -18.27 23.71 -26.58
C ALA A 7 -18.70 22.39 -25.94
N VAL A 8 -18.74 21.30 -26.74
CA VAL A 8 -19.08 19.96 -26.25
C VAL A 8 -17.93 19.38 -25.41
N ASP A 9 -16.69 19.53 -25.89
CA ASP A 9 -15.50 18.99 -25.22
C ASP A 9 -15.26 19.67 -23.88
N GLY A 10 -15.47 20.99 -23.79
CA GLY A 10 -15.39 21.74 -22.52
C GLY A 10 -16.45 21.29 -21.50
N ALA A 11 -17.68 21.01 -21.94
CA ALA A 11 -18.74 20.53 -21.07
C ALA A 11 -18.46 19.10 -20.54
N ILE A 12 -17.85 18.23 -21.35
CA ILE A 12 -17.47 16.86 -20.95
C ILE A 12 -16.39 16.89 -19.89
N LEU A 13 -15.37 17.77 -20.02
CA LEU A 13 -14.29 17.92 -19.03
C LEU A 13 -14.78 18.44 -17.67
N GLU A 14 -15.84 19.22 -17.64
CA GLU A 14 -16.47 19.75 -16.42
C GLU A 14 -17.59 18.86 -15.88
N ASP A 15 -17.92 17.75 -16.56
CA ASP A 15 -18.97 16.83 -16.12
C ASP A 15 -18.58 16.15 -14.80
N PRO A 16 -19.35 16.37 -13.72
CA PRO A 16 -19.06 15.78 -12.42
C PRO A 16 -19.42 14.27 -12.31
N GLY A 17 -19.96 13.66 -13.38
CA GLY A 17 -20.47 12.31 -13.34
C GLY A 17 -21.88 12.19 -12.73
N PRO A 18 -22.41 10.95 -12.66
CA PRO A 18 -23.77 10.70 -12.16
C PRO A 18 -23.88 11.02 -10.66
N ALA A 19 -25.08 11.41 -10.24
CA ALA A 19 -25.34 11.83 -8.86
C ALA A 19 -25.15 10.70 -7.83
N ASP A 20 -25.35 9.47 -8.25
CA ASP A 20 -25.16 8.22 -7.50
C ASP A 20 -23.78 7.59 -7.70
N GLY A 21 -22.91 8.22 -8.49
CA GLY A 21 -21.55 7.76 -8.74
C GLY A 21 -20.67 7.72 -7.50
N LEU A 22 -19.64 6.88 -7.56
CA LEU A 22 -18.65 6.70 -6.50
C LEU A 22 -17.80 7.96 -6.33
N THR A 23 -17.76 8.51 -5.12
CA THR A 23 -16.81 9.59 -4.78
C THR A 23 -15.47 9.03 -4.33
N LEU A 24 -14.40 9.83 -4.42
CA LEU A 24 -13.08 9.41 -3.93
C LEU A 24 -13.11 9.06 -2.44
N ASP A 25 -13.80 9.84 -1.61
CA ASP A 25 -13.88 9.58 -0.17
C ASP A 25 -14.59 8.25 0.12
N ALA A 26 -15.71 7.96 -0.58
CA ALA A 26 -16.40 6.68 -0.47
C ALA A 26 -15.54 5.52 -0.97
N ALA A 27 -14.72 5.71 -2.02
CA ALA A 27 -13.77 4.71 -2.49
C ALA A 27 -12.70 4.40 -1.43
N ILE A 28 -12.13 5.42 -0.80
CA ILE A 28 -11.14 5.25 0.28
C ILE A 28 -11.78 4.54 1.49
N GLU A 29 -12.99 4.93 1.89
CA GLU A 29 -13.71 4.28 3.01
C GLU A 29 -13.99 2.80 2.70
N ARG A 30 -14.46 2.48 1.49
CA ARG A 30 -14.66 1.10 1.06
C ARG A 30 -13.36 0.30 1.07
N MET A 31 -12.29 0.84 0.53
CA MET A 31 -10.97 0.19 0.57
C MET A 31 -10.54 -0.10 2.01
N MET A 32 -10.70 0.83 2.93
CA MET A 32 -10.33 0.65 4.34
C MET A 32 -11.13 -0.45 5.05
N THR A 33 -12.34 -0.75 4.58
CA THR A 33 -13.26 -1.71 5.20
C THR A 33 -13.35 -3.05 4.49
N ALA A 34 -13.10 -3.09 3.17
CA ALA A 34 -13.32 -4.26 2.35
C ALA A 34 -12.06 -4.80 1.66
N ASN A 35 -10.97 -4.02 1.55
CA ASN A 35 -9.75 -4.51 0.94
C ASN A 35 -9.11 -5.61 1.79
N LEU A 36 -8.93 -6.80 1.18
CA LEU A 36 -8.45 -7.99 1.88
C LEU A 36 -7.02 -7.85 2.40
N ASP A 37 -6.15 -7.11 1.71
CA ASP A 37 -4.77 -6.88 2.15
C ASP A 37 -4.74 -6.01 3.42
N ILE A 38 -5.55 -4.97 3.49
CA ILE A 38 -5.70 -4.12 4.67
C ILE A 38 -6.28 -4.93 5.85
N LEU A 39 -7.27 -5.78 5.59
CA LEU A 39 -7.85 -6.65 6.61
C LEU A 39 -6.84 -7.67 7.11
N ALA A 40 -6.05 -8.29 6.22
CA ALA A 40 -4.98 -9.22 6.60
C ALA A 40 -3.93 -8.54 7.49
N LEU A 41 -3.48 -7.33 7.12
CA LEU A 41 -2.52 -6.56 7.91
C LEU A 41 -3.05 -6.17 9.31
N ARG A 42 -4.37 -6.00 9.49
CA ARG A 42 -4.95 -5.81 10.83
C ARG A 42 -4.75 -7.02 11.72
N HIS A 43 -4.77 -8.23 11.17
CA HIS A 43 -4.48 -9.45 11.94
C HIS A 43 -3.02 -9.51 12.41
N GLU A 44 -2.07 -8.93 11.68
CA GLU A 44 -0.67 -8.84 12.14
C GLU A 44 -0.54 -8.02 13.43
N LEU A 45 -1.33 -6.97 13.61
CA LEU A 45 -1.37 -6.21 14.87
C LEU A 45 -1.86 -7.08 16.04
N THR A 46 -2.91 -7.87 15.80
CA THR A 46 -3.44 -8.80 16.81
C THR A 46 -2.43 -9.91 17.14
N GLN A 47 -1.71 -10.42 16.16
CA GLN A 47 -0.63 -11.39 16.36
C GLN A 47 0.51 -10.77 17.17
N ALA A 48 0.90 -9.54 16.88
CA ALA A 48 1.93 -8.83 17.64
C ALA A 48 1.50 -8.56 19.10
N ASP A 49 0.21 -8.32 19.37
CA ASP A 49 -0.31 -8.20 20.73
C ASP A 49 -0.24 -9.57 21.46
N ALA A 50 -0.51 -10.68 20.79
CA ALA A 50 -0.32 -12.03 21.33
C ALA A 50 1.17 -12.35 21.60
N ASP A 51 2.09 -11.86 20.75
CA ASP A 51 3.54 -11.99 20.97
C ASP A 51 3.99 -11.22 22.22
N ILE A 52 3.42 -10.05 22.49
CA ILE A 52 3.70 -9.31 23.74
C ILE A 52 3.24 -10.12 24.96
N LEU A 53 2.05 -10.74 24.89
CA LEU A 53 1.55 -11.61 25.95
C LEU A 53 2.52 -12.77 26.17
N THR A 54 2.88 -13.49 25.10
CA THR A 54 3.82 -14.64 25.15
C THR A 54 5.19 -14.23 25.70
N ALA A 55 5.74 -13.10 25.25
CA ALA A 55 7.01 -12.57 25.74
C ALA A 55 6.97 -12.24 27.25
N GLY A 56 5.80 -11.86 27.75
CA GLY A 56 5.57 -11.53 29.16
C GLY A 56 5.34 -12.72 30.10
N LEU A 57 5.06 -13.91 29.56
CA LEU A 57 4.79 -15.10 30.37
C LEU A 57 6.04 -15.56 31.12
N ARG A 58 5.79 -16.09 32.33
CA ARG A 58 6.81 -16.82 33.07
C ARG A 58 6.89 -18.23 32.53
N ALA A 59 8.06 -18.85 32.67
CA ALA A 59 8.19 -20.28 32.40
C ALA A 59 7.39 -21.08 33.42
N ASN A 60 6.80 -22.20 32.98
CA ASN A 60 6.04 -23.06 33.84
C ASN A 60 6.97 -23.86 34.78
N PRO A 61 6.53 -24.19 36.00
CA PRO A 61 7.18 -25.19 36.79
C PRO A 61 7.20 -26.54 36.06
N LEU A 62 8.25 -27.30 36.27
CA LEU A 62 8.38 -28.66 35.75
C LEU A 62 8.12 -29.62 36.90
N LEU A 63 7.20 -30.56 36.73
CA LEU A 63 7.00 -31.68 37.62
C LEU A 63 7.73 -32.88 37.03
N TYR A 64 8.65 -33.43 37.77
CA TYR A 64 9.37 -34.65 37.44
C TYR A 64 9.04 -35.72 38.43
N MET A 65 8.75 -36.92 37.96
CA MET A 65 8.54 -38.12 38.78
C MET A 65 9.31 -39.26 38.16
N ASP A 66 10.05 -39.95 38.97
CA ASP A 66 10.73 -41.15 38.52
C ASP A 66 10.64 -42.31 39.52
N THR A 67 10.97 -43.47 39.00
CA THR A 67 11.09 -44.68 39.77
C THR A 67 12.37 -45.38 39.38
N GLN A 68 13.25 -45.55 40.29
CA GLN A 68 14.51 -46.22 40.06
C GLN A 68 14.48 -47.67 40.59
N PHE A 69 14.83 -48.57 39.70
CA PHE A 69 15.06 -49.98 40.04
C PHE A 69 16.56 -50.24 39.81
N ILE A 70 17.21 -50.85 40.79
CA ILE A 70 18.63 -51.20 40.67
C ILE A 70 18.81 -52.68 40.48
N PRO A 71 18.55 -53.28 39.30
CA PRO A 71 18.62 -54.71 39.06
C PRO A 71 19.95 -55.14 38.41
N TYR A 72 21.03 -54.41 38.61
CA TYR A 72 22.31 -54.76 38.03
C TYR A 72 23.03 -55.72 38.96
N GLY A 73 22.87 -57.05 38.74
CA GLY A 73 23.55 -58.08 39.41
C GLY A 73 22.67 -59.35 39.66
N ASN A 74 23.28 -60.41 40.03
CA ASN A 74 22.56 -61.63 40.44
C ASN A 74 21.96 -61.41 41.82
N PHE A 75 20.64 -61.32 41.84
CA PHE A 75 19.87 -61.29 43.10
C PHE A 75 19.59 -62.71 43.59
N SER A 76 19.84 -62.97 44.87
CA SER A 76 19.53 -64.21 45.55
C SER A 76 18.86 -63.87 46.86
N THR A 77 18.44 -64.94 47.63
CA THR A 77 17.96 -64.76 48.97
C THR A 77 18.96 -64.05 49.87
N GLU A 78 20.24 -64.15 49.55
CA GLU A 78 21.36 -63.47 50.24
C GLU A 78 21.66 -62.10 49.70
N LYS A 79 21.28 -61.83 48.42
CA LYS A 79 21.39 -60.56 47.77
C LYS A 79 20.05 -60.21 47.15
N PRO A 80 19.07 -59.82 47.97
CA PRO A 80 17.77 -59.39 47.44
C PRO A 80 17.94 -58.21 46.51
N GLY A 81 17.01 -58.03 45.56
CA GLY A 81 17.01 -56.95 44.60
C GLY A 81 17.29 -55.60 45.23
N GLY A 82 17.95 -54.72 44.46
CA GLY A 82 18.34 -53.42 44.95
C GLY A 82 17.19 -52.52 45.39
N PRO A 83 17.47 -51.44 46.08
CA PRO A 83 16.43 -50.57 46.58
C PRO A 83 15.64 -49.94 45.38
N THR A 84 14.33 -49.84 45.61
CA THR A 84 13.46 -49.04 44.75
C THR A 84 13.40 -47.64 45.33
N GLN A 85 13.60 -46.65 44.47
CA GLN A 85 13.46 -45.26 44.85
C GLN A 85 12.34 -44.63 44.03
N TYR A 86 11.54 -43.83 44.69
CA TYR A 86 10.49 -43.02 44.08
C TYR A 86 10.78 -41.58 44.39
N ASP A 87 10.88 -40.74 43.34
CA ASP A 87 11.16 -39.31 43.49
C ASP A 87 10.05 -38.48 42.85
N ILE A 88 9.66 -37.42 43.54
CA ILE A 88 8.81 -36.35 43.02
C ILE A 88 9.58 -35.04 43.14
N ASN A 89 9.84 -34.42 42.03
CA ASN A 89 10.59 -33.15 41.96
C ASN A 89 9.75 -32.06 41.28
N ILE A 90 9.72 -30.89 41.88
CA ILE A 90 9.15 -29.66 41.28
C ILE A 90 10.30 -28.69 41.05
N THR A 91 10.57 -28.40 39.78
CA THR A 91 11.61 -27.45 39.39
C THR A 91 11.01 -26.17 38.84
N TYR A 92 11.41 -25.04 39.37
CA TYR A 92 10.93 -23.73 38.95
C TYR A 92 12.08 -22.86 38.39
N PRO A 93 12.02 -22.43 37.11
CA PRO A 93 13.02 -21.57 36.53
C PRO A 93 12.84 -20.11 37.01
N LEU A 94 13.89 -19.55 37.58
CA LEU A 94 13.98 -18.16 38.04
C LEU A 94 14.70 -17.32 37.02
N ASP A 95 14.03 -16.32 36.44
CA ASP A 95 14.62 -15.33 35.52
C ASP A 95 15.40 -14.27 36.32
N VAL A 96 16.64 -14.58 36.70
CA VAL A 96 17.52 -13.69 37.46
C VAL A 96 18.12 -12.56 36.59
N SER A 97 18.26 -12.79 35.30
CA SER A 97 18.84 -11.83 34.33
C SER A 97 17.80 -10.90 33.67
N ARG A 98 16.53 -11.02 34.07
CA ARG A 98 15.41 -10.22 33.54
C ARG A 98 15.15 -10.42 32.05
N LYS A 99 15.40 -11.64 31.53
CA LYS A 99 15.13 -11.99 30.11
C LYS A 99 13.71 -11.71 29.72
N ARG A 100 12.76 -12.03 30.58
CA ARG A 100 11.33 -11.79 30.35
C ARG A 100 11.03 -10.31 30.09
N GLN A 101 11.59 -9.41 30.93
CA GLN A 101 11.42 -7.99 30.72
C GLN A 101 12.05 -7.54 29.41
N ALA A 102 13.24 -8.02 29.09
CA ALA A 102 13.93 -7.69 27.83
C ALA A 102 13.15 -8.20 26.61
N ARG A 103 12.64 -9.44 26.63
CA ARG A 103 11.77 -9.98 25.57
C ARG A 103 10.50 -9.14 25.39
N THR A 104 9.86 -8.74 26.50
CA THR A 104 8.66 -7.92 26.45
C THR A 104 8.93 -6.55 25.84
N VAL A 105 10.09 -5.93 26.09
CA VAL A 105 10.50 -4.65 25.47
C VAL A 105 10.70 -4.83 23.97
N VAL A 106 11.38 -5.91 23.54
CA VAL A 106 11.57 -6.22 22.12
C VAL A 106 10.22 -6.44 21.42
N ALA A 107 9.32 -7.24 22.02
CA ALA A 107 7.98 -7.51 21.47
C ALA A 107 7.14 -6.23 21.35
N ARG A 108 7.14 -5.35 22.36
CA ARG A 108 6.45 -4.05 22.28
C ARG A 108 7.00 -3.16 21.19
N SER A 109 8.32 -3.12 21.03
CA SER A 109 8.95 -2.36 19.95
C SER A 109 8.61 -2.96 18.58
N ALA A 110 8.53 -4.29 18.47
CA ALA A 110 8.08 -4.98 17.25
C ALA A 110 6.63 -4.60 16.90
N ARG A 111 5.72 -4.66 17.86
CA ARG A 111 4.32 -4.26 17.68
C ARG A 111 4.20 -2.81 17.22
N SER A 112 4.98 -1.88 17.82
CA SER A 112 4.98 -0.47 17.41
C SER A 112 5.55 -0.28 16.00
N THR A 113 6.52 -1.11 15.58
CA THR A 113 7.04 -1.13 14.20
C THR A 113 5.95 -1.56 13.21
N ILE A 114 5.25 -2.67 13.52
CA ILE A 114 4.14 -3.20 12.70
C ILE A 114 3.04 -2.16 12.57
N GLU A 115 2.69 -1.45 13.65
CA GLU A 115 1.70 -0.38 13.61
C GLU A 115 2.10 0.78 12.66
N ALA A 116 3.36 1.20 12.72
CA ALA A 116 3.87 2.23 11.82
C ALA A 116 3.94 1.73 10.35
N GLN A 117 4.29 0.46 10.14
CA GLN A 117 4.25 -0.17 8.83
C GLN A 117 2.82 -0.28 8.30
N PHE A 118 1.85 -0.66 9.12
CA PHE A 118 0.43 -0.67 8.76
C PHE A 118 -0.04 0.71 8.30
N GLN A 119 0.35 1.79 9.02
CA GLN A 119 0.04 3.16 8.61
C GLN A 119 0.67 3.52 7.26
N ASP A 120 1.91 3.07 6.98
CA ASP A 120 2.57 3.32 5.69
C ASP A 120 1.91 2.55 4.54
N VAL A 121 1.55 1.28 4.75
CA VAL A 121 0.82 0.49 3.75
C VAL A 121 -0.54 1.11 3.47
N THR A 122 -1.27 1.51 4.51
CA THR A 122 -2.56 2.20 4.37
C THR A 122 -2.42 3.47 3.53
N ARG A 123 -1.41 4.30 3.81
CA ARG A 123 -1.11 5.51 3.03
C ARG A 123 -0.86 5.19 1.56
N ARG A 124 -0.08 4.15 1.27
CA ARG A 124 0.19 3.71 -0.11
C ARG A 124 -1.06 3.16 -0.80
N GLN A 125 -1.91 2.44 -0.08
CA GLN A 125 -3.17 1.94 -0.65
C GLN A 125 -4.15 3.08 -0.95
N ILE A 126 -4.20 4.11 -0.12
CA ILE A 126 -4.95 5.35 -0.43
C ILE A 126 -4.41 5.99 -1.72
N ASP A 127 -3.09 6.05 -1.90
CA ASP A 127 -2.45 6.51 -3.13
C ASP A 127 -2.87 5.67 -4.35
N ASN A 128 -2.85 4.35 -4.23
CA ASN A 128 -3.26 3.43 -5.30
C ASN A 128 -4.72 3.64 -5.70
N VAL A 129 -5.63 3.75 -4.71
CA VAL A 129 -7.06 4.02 -4.95
C VAL A 129 -7.23 5.36 -5.63
N TYR A 130 -6.54 6.40 -5.20
CA TYR A 130 -6.63 7.72 -5.82
C TYR A 130 -6.15 7.68 -7.28
N ARG A 131 -5.02 7.02 -7.56
CA ARG A 131 -4.51 6.86 -8.95
C ARG A 131 -5.48 6.10 -9.82
N ALA A 132 -6.03 5.00 -9.34
CA ALA A 132 -7.03 4.22 -10.06
C ALA A 132 -8.32 5.03 -10.28
N PHE A 133 -8.75 5.81 -9.28
CA PHE A 133 -9.92 6.68 -9.38
C PHE A 133 -9.71 7.79 -10.44
N VAL A 134 -8.57 8.46 -10.46
CA VAL A 134 -8.23 9.46 -11.49
C VAL A 134 -8.14 8.81 -12.87
N SER A 135 -7.61 7.58 -12.96
CA SER A 135 -7.57 6.84 -14.22
C SER A 135 -8.99 6.50 -14.72
N LEU A 136 -9.89 6.10 -13.82
CA LEU A 136 -11.30 5.85 -14.15
C LEU A 136 -12.01 7.13 -14.61
N GLN A 137 -11.77 8.27 -13.93
CA GLN A 137 -12.31 9.56 -14.37
C GLN A 137 -11.81 9.94 -15.76
N ALA A 138 -10.51 9.74 -16.04
CA ALA A 138 -9.92 10.02 -17.35
C ALA A 138 -10.52 9.12 -18.43
N ALA A 139 -10.61 7.82 -18.19
CA ALA A 139 -11.19 6.86 -19.14
C ALA A 139 -12.68 7.15 -19.41
N ARG A 140 -13.44 7.60 -18.39
CA ARG A 140 -14.83 8.06 -18.60
C ARG A 140 -14.90 9.28 -19.51
N VAL A 141 -14.03 10.26 -19.32
CA VAL A 141 -13.94 11.44 -20.19
C VAL A 141 -13.59 11.03 -21.63
N ASP A 142 -12.64 10.09 -21.81
CA ASP A 142 -12.28 9.56 -23.12
C ASP A 142 -13.46 8.90 -23.83
N LEU A 143 -14.18 8.05 -23.10
CA LEU A 143 -15.37 7.39 -23.62
C LEU A 143 -16.44 8.40 -24.07
N LEU A 144 -16.72 9.42 -23.26
CA LEU A 144 -17.69 10.47 -23.61
C LEU A 144 -17.23 11.30 -24.82
N MET A 145 -15.94 11.60 -24.92
CA MET A 145 -15.36 12.31 -26.07
C MET A 145 -15.43 11.46 -27.34
N ALA A 146 -15.09 10.17 -27.27
CA ALA A 146 -15.18 9.26 -28.39
C ALA A 146 -16.64 9.10 -28.88
N GLN A 147 -17.61 8.98 -27.97
CA GLN A 147 -19.03 8.96 -28.28
C GLN A 147 -19.50 10.27 -28.96
N ALA A 148 -19.03 11.42 -28.46
CA ALA A 148 -19.37 12.71 -29.03
C ALA A 148 -18.74 12.86 -30.44
N ASN A 149 -17.53 12.35 -30.64
CA ASN A 149 -16.87 12.35 -31.94
C ASN A 149 -17.61 11.51 -32.97
N VAL A 150 -17.95 10.27 -32.65
CA VAL A 150 -18.74 9.39 -33.54
C VAL A 150 -20.06 10.08 -33.94
N ARG A 151 -20.81 10.61 -32.97
CA ARG A 151 -22.08 11.34 -33.25
C ARG A 151 -21.86 12.55 -34.19
N ARG A 152 -20.78 13.27 -34.00
CA ARG A 152 -20.43 14.44 -34.88
C ARG A 152 -20.10 13.96 -36.27
N GLN A 153 -19.30 12.93 -36.46
CA GLN A 153 -18.97 12.37 -37.76
C GLN A 153 -20.20 11.79 -38.48
N GLU A 154 -21.08 11.12 -37.79
CA GLU A 154 -22.35 10.64 -38.36
C GLU A 154 -23.25 11.78 -38.83
N GLN A 155 -23.35 12.87 -38.07
CA GLN A 155 -24.10 14.07 -38.47
C GLN A 155 -23.46 14.75 -39.68
N PHE A 156 -22.15 14.87 -39.70
CA PHE A 156 -21.42 15.52 -40.80
C PHE A 156 -21.55 14.72 -42.11
N LEU A 157 -21.39 13.40 -42.03
CA LEU A 157 -21.61 12.51 -43.17
C LEU A 157 -23.03 12.65 -43.73
N ALA A 158 -24.05 12.61 -42.88
CA ALA A 158 -25.47 12.76 -43.29
C ALA A 158 -25.76 14.16 -43.88
N GLU A 159 -25.08 15.20 -43.47
CA GLU A 159 -25.21 16.54 -44.10
C GLU A 159 -24.53 16.58 -45.49
N MET A 160 -23.36 15.98 -45.64
CA MET A 160 -22.67 15.90 -46.93
C MET A 160 -23.43 15.05 -47.95
N GLU A 161 -23.97 13.89 -47.56
CA GLU A 161 -24.83 13.05 -48.41
C GLU A 161 -26.07 13.82 -48.91
N ARG A 162 -26.71 14.60 -48.01
CA ARG A 162 -27.86 15.42 -48.40
C ARG A 162 -27.52 16.59 -49.33
N ALA A 163 -26.31 17.13 -49.23
CA ALA A 163 -25.84 18.23 -50.06
C ALA A 163 -25.32 17.76 -51.42
N ALA A 164 -24.90 16.52 -51.57
CA ALA A 164 -24.33 15.93 -52.76
C ALA A 164 -25.35 15.94 -53.95
N ARG A 165 -24.89 16.32 -55.11
CA ARG A 165 -25.68 16.30 -56.35
C ARG A 165 -25.36 15.04 -57.16
N PRO A 166 -26.35 14.42 -57.83
CA PRO A 166 -26.09 13.26 -58.67
C PRO A 166 -25.05 13.58 -59.78
N GLY A 167 -23.95 12.81 -59.84
CA GLY A 167 -22.88 12.96 -60.81
C GLY A 167 -21.70 13.85 -60.39
N ASP A 168 -21.66 14.39 -59.14
CA ASP A 168 -20.52 15.15 -58.60
C ASP A 168 -19.49 14.17 -58.03
N ALA A 169 -18.46 13.87 -58.83
CA ALA A 169 -17.37 12.96 -58.46
C ALA A 169 -16.59 13.45 -57.22
N ALA A 170 -16.39 14.77 -57.08
CA ALA A 170 -15.67 15.34 -55.95
C ALA A 170 -16.45 15.19 -54.65
N ALA A 171 -17.80 15.30 -54.70
CA ALA A 171 -18.66 15.04 -53.57
C ALA A 171 -18.65 13.55 -53.18
N ALA A 172 -18.58 12.62 -54.16
CA ALA A 172 -18.47 11.20 -53.93
C ALA A 172 -17.16 10.82 -53.20
N ASP A 173 -16.00 11.33 -53.70
CA ASP A 173 -14.70 11.12 -53.08
C ASP A 173 -14.67 11.67 -51.63
N GLY A 174 -15.27 12.82 -51.35
CA GLY A 174 -15.38 13.40 -50.02
C GLY A 174 -16.25 12.57 -49.08
N ILE A 175 -17.35 11.99 -49.58
CA ILE A 175 -18.21 11.08 -48.81
C ILE A 175 -17.45 9.78 -48.46
N ASP A 176 -16.74 9.17 -49.43
CA ASP A 176 -15.96 7.97 -49.19
C ASP A 176 -14.87 8.23 -48.13
N HIS A 177 -14.21 9.38 -48.15
CA HIS A 177 -13.26 9.79 -47.12
C HIS A 177 -13.93 9.88 -45.74
N LEU A 178 -15.06 10.57 -45.63
CA LEU A 178 -15.81 10.71 -44.38
C LEU A 178 -16.27 9.35 -43.79
N VAL A 179 -16.62 8.39 -44.65
CA VAL A 179 -16.95 7.01 -44.21
C VAL A 179 -15.73 6.37 -43.55
N LEU A 180 -14.52 6.53 -44.13
CA LEU A 180 -13.30 6.00 -43.53
C LEU A 180 -12.97 6.66 -42.17
N VAL A 181 -13.19 7.96 -42.05
CA VAL A 181 -13.02 8.70 -40.79
C VAL A 181 -14.02 8.25 -39.74
N LEU A 182 -15.28 8.03 -40.13
CA LEU A 182 -16.30 7.48 -39.22
C LEU A 182 -15.94 6.10 -38.71
N GLU A 183 -15.48 5.18 -39.58
CA GLU A 183 -15.05 3.84 -39.16
C GLU A 183 -13.84 3.89 -38.22
N ARG A 184 -12.88 4.78 -38.45
CA ARG A 184 -11.77 5.05 -37.52
C ARG A 184 -12.29 5.56 -36.17
N SER A 185 -13.24 6.49 -36.17
CA SER A 185 -13.84 7.01 -34.94
C SER A 185 -14.60 5.94 -34.16
N ARG A 186 -15.28 5.02 -34.86
CA ARG A 186 -15.94 3.84 -34.24
C ARG A 186 -14.94 2.87 -33.61
N SER A 187 -13.81 2.65 -34.28
CA SER A 187 -12.70 1.86 -33.68
C SER A 187 -12.18 2.51 -32.40
N SER A 188 -11.92 3.83 -32.43
CA SER A 188 -11.49 4.57 -31.23
C SER A 188 -12.53 4.54 -30.10
N LEU A 189 -13.82 4.50 -30.42
CA LEU A 189 -14.88 4.31 -29.43
C LEU A 189 -14.83 2.92 -28.80
N GLY A 190 -14.53 1.88 -29.58
CA GLY A 190 -14.27 0.53 -29.06
C GLY A 190 -13.13 0.52 -28.05
N ASP A 191 -11.98 1.07 -28.45
CA ASP A 191 -10.78 1.17 -27.58
C ASP A 191 -11.07 1.95 -26.30
N ALA A 192 -11.81 3.06 -26.37
CA ALA A 192 -12.18 3.85 -25.19
C ALA A 192 -13.16 3.11 -24.27
N THR A 193 -14.04 2.28 -24.83
CA THR A 193 -14.99 1.45 -24.06
C THR A 193 -14.24 0.37 -23.27
N GLU A 194 -13.29 -0.29 -23.90
CA GLU A 194 -12.44 -1.29 -23.24
C GLU A 194 -11.56 -0.63 -22.15
N ALA A 195 -10.92 0.49 -22.45
CA ALA A 195 -10.11 1.21 -21.47
C ALA A 195 -10.91 1.68 -20.24
N PHE A 196 -12.19 2.04 -20.44
CA PHE A 196 -13.07 2.37 -19.33
C PHE A 196 -13.40 1.13 -18.48
N ALA A 197 -13.69 0.01 -19.09
CA ALA A 197 -13.93 -1.27 -18.40
C ALA A 197 -12.68 -1.72 -17.62
N ASP A 198 -11.50 -1.65 -18.22
CA ASP A 198 -10.22 -1.97 -17.56
C ASP A 198 -9.98 -1.08 -16.33
N ALA A 199 -10.29 0.22 -16.44
CA ALA A 199 -10.17 1.14 -15.33
C ALA A 199 -11.17 0.87 -14.20
N GLN A 200 -12.40 0.42 -14.54
CA GLN A 200 -13.38 -0.04 -13.57
C GLN A 200 -12.87 -1.27 -12.81
N GLU A 201 -12.35 -2.27 -13.52
CA GLU A 201 -11.79 -3.48 -12.91
C GLU A 201 -10.58 -3.15 -12.02
N GLY A 202 -9.67 -2.31 -12.50
CA GLY A 202 -8.50 -1.89 -11.74
C GLY A 202 -8.84 -1.21 -10.42
N LEU A 203 -9.88 -0.38 -10.40
CA LEU A 203 -10.37 0.24 -9.16
C LEU A 203 -11.12 -0.78 -8.30
N ALA A 204 -11.99 -1.62 -8.89
CA ALA A 204 -12.79 -2.59 -8.17
C ALA A 204 -11.95 -3.57 -7.34
N VAL A 205 -10.82 -4.04 -7.88
CA VAL A 205 -9.85 -4.89 -7.16
C VAL A 205 -9.33 -4.20 -5.89
N LEU A 206 -8.95 -2.93 -5.98
CA LEU A 206 -8.49 -2.16 -4.83
C LEU A 206 -9.58 -1.94 -3.77
N LEU A 207 -10.86 -1.87 -4.21
CA LEU A 207 -12.01 -1.70 -3.35
C LEU A 207 -12.53 -3.02 -2.76
N GLY A 208 -11.95 -4.17 -3.12
CA GLY A 208 -12.42 -5.49 -2.71
C GLY A 208 -13.82 -5.81 -3.23
N MET A 209 -14.17 -5.33 -4.44
CA MET A 209 -15.46 -5.57 -5.07
C MET A 209 -15.51 -6.92 -5.77
N ALA A 210 -16.68 -7.54 -5.79
CA ALA A 210 -16.90 -8.73 -6.61
C ALA A 210 -17.02 -8.35 -8.10
N PRO A 211 -16.62 -9.23 -9.05
CA PRO A 211 -16.71 -8.92 -10.48
C PRO A 211 -18.12 -8.51 -10.97
N ALA A 212 -19.17 -9.02 -10.32
CA ALA A 212 -20.55 -8.66 -10.66
C ALA A 212 -20.93 -7.20 -10.30
N GLU A 213 -20.19 -6.56 -9.40
CA GLU A 213 -20.42 -5.17 -8.97
C GLU A 213 -19.66 -4.15 -9.83
N THR A 214 -18.69 -4.61 -10.64
CA THR A 214 -17.73 -3.76 -11.35
C THR A 214 -18.37 -2.97 -12.48
N ALA A 215 -19.28 -3.59 -13.26
CA ALA A 215 -19.88 -3.00 -14.45
C ALA A 215 -20.74 -1.73 -14.20
N GLY A 216 -21.15 -1.50 -12.94
CA GLY A 216 -21.90 -0.30 -12.53
C GLY A 216 -21.06 0.79 -11.88
N LEU A 217 -19.73 0.64 -11.89
CA LEU A 217 -18.82 1.55 -11.19
C LEU A 217 -18.62 2.84 -11.99
N GLU A 218 -19.35 3.89 -11.67
CA GLU A 218 -19.22 5.21 -12.27
C GLU A 218 -18.53 6.18 -11.30
N PRO A 219 -17.50 6.94 -11.73
CA PRO A 219 -16.84 7.91 -10.86
C PRO A 219 -17.65 9.20 -10.76
N ARG A 220 -17.71 9.77 -9.56
CA ARG A 220 -18.29 11.09 -9.33
C ARG A 220 -17.22 12.06 -8.86
N GLY A 221 -17.07 13.16 -9.57
CA GLY A 221 -16.14 14.24 -9.28
C GLY A 221 -15.51 14.79 -10.57
N ARG A 222 -15.07 16.03 -10.53
CA ARG A 222 -14.41 16.66 -11.68
C ARG A 222 -12.96 16.21 -11.77
N LEU A 223 -12.48 16.07 -13.00
CA LEU A 223 -11.05 15.80 -13.25
C LEU A 223 -10.20 17.02 -12.89
N ARG A 224 -10.71 18.23 -13.10
CA ARG A 224 -10.06 19.47 -12.70
C ARG A 224 -10.05 19.62 -11.18
N SER A 225 -8.91 20.03 -10.62
CA SER A 225 -8.75 20.36 -9.20
C SER A 225 -8.33 21.81 -9.03
N ASP A 226 -8.65 22.38 -7.85
CA ASP A 226 -8.18 23.71 -7.50
C ASP A 226 -6.65 23.74 -7.39
N VAL A 227 -6.10 24.86 -7.82
CA VAL A 227 -4.65 25.10 -7.76
C VAL A 227 -4.35 25.79 -6.43
N SER A 228 -3.50 25.14 -5.62
CA SER A 228 -3.07 25.69 -4.33
C SER A 228 -1.61 26.14 -4.37
N ASP A 229 -1.30 27.16 -3.59
CA ASP A 229 0.08 27.57 -3.37
C ASP A 229 0.78 26.55 -2.45
N LEU A 230 2.02 26.19 -2.83
CA LEU A 230 2.84 25.23 -2.10
C LEU A 230 3.66 25.94 -1.02
N PRO A 231 3.83 25.27 0.16
CA PRO A 231 4.89 25.62 1.08
C PRO A 231 6.28 25.51 0.44
N GLY A 232 7.27 26.14 1.06
CA GLY A 232 8.66 26.02 0.59
C GLY A 232 9.17 24.58 0.61
N ILE A 233 10.14 24.26 -0.26
CA ILE A 233 10.71 22.92 -0.33
C ILE A 233 11.32 22.44 1.00
N GLU A 234 11.85 23.35 1.79
CA GLU A 234 12.42 23.07 3.12
C GLU A 234 11.32 22.67 4.11
N ASP A 235 10.18 23.38 4.08
CA ASP A 235 9.02 23.07 4.92
C ASP A 235 8.42 21.71 4.54
N LEU A 236 8.24 21.45 3.23
CA LEU A 236 7.77 20.16 2.73
C LEU A 236 8.68 19.01 3.17
N THR A 237 10.00 19.21 3.08
CA THR A 237 10.98 18.22 3.51
C THR A 237 10.92 17.99 5.03
N ALA A 238 10.80 19.08 5.82
CA ALA A 238 10.67 18.97 7.27
C ALA A 238 9.39 18.25 7.69
N MET A 239 8.26 18.52 6.99
CA MET A 239 7.00 17.80 7.20
C MET A 239 7.16 16.31 6.91
N ALA A 240 7.78 15.94 5.77
CA ALA A 240 8.00 14.55 5.40
C ALA A 240 8.83 13.80 6.45
N LEU A 241 9.95 14.39 6.89
CA LEU A 241 10.83 13.80 7.90
C LEU A 241 10.17 13.68 9.29
N ARG A 242 9.10 14.43 9.54
CA ARG A 242 8.35 14.38 10.80
C ARG A 242 7.15 13.42 10.73
N CYS A 243 6.44 13.38 9.61
CA CYS A 243 5.10 12.80 9.54
C CYS A 243 5.06 11.43 8.84
N ARG A 244 6.06 11.07 8.03
CA ARG A 244 6.03 9.81 7.27
C ARG A 244 6.06 8.58 8.18
N PRO A 245 5.09 7.65 8.03
CA PRO A 245 5.01 6.45 8.86
C PRO A 245 6.17 5.47 8.63
N ASP A 246 6.68 5.34 7.40
CA ASP A 246 7.84 4.49 7.08
C ASP A 246 9.11 4.93 7.84
N LEU A 247 9.34 6.24 7.94
CA LEU A 247 10.45 6.78 8.72
C LEU A 247 10.25 6.56 10.22
N ARG A 248 9.01 6.68 10.70
CA ARG A 248 8.66 6.33 12.07
C ARG A 248 8.94 4.86 12.37
N ALA A 249 8.55 3.94 11.46
CA ALA A 249 8.85 2.52 11.58
C ALA A 249 10.36 2.25 11.65
N ALA A 250 11.16 2.89 10.78
CA ALA A 250 12.61 2.76 10.78
C ALA A 250 13.25 3.26 12.09
N ARG A 251 12.79 4.40 12.64
CA ARG A 251 13.27 4.93 13.93
C ARG A 251 12.95 3.98 15.09
N ILE A 252 11.75 3.40 15.11
CA ILE A 252 11.39 2.37 16.08
C ILE A 252 12.23 1.11 15.87
N GLY A 253 12.53 0.75 14.62
CA GLY A 253 13.43 -0.35 14.28
C GLY A 253 14.82 -0.23 14.91
N VAL A 254 15.40 0.96 14.89
CA VAL A 254 16.68 1.22 15.58
C VAL A 254 16.56 1.01 17.08
N SER A 255 15.47 1.49 17.70
CA SER A 255 15.20 1.29 19.13
C SER A 255 15.00 -0.20 19.47
N ARG A 256 14.30 -0.94 18.61
CA ARG A 256 14.11 -2.39 18.73
C ARG A 256 15.45 -3.13 18.64
N ALA A 257 16.30 -2.77 17.69
CA ALA A 257 17.64 -3.36 17.58
C ALA A 257 18.49 -3.13 18.86
N GLY A 258 18.39 -1.95 19.47
CA GLY A 258 19.00 -1.67 20.76
C GLY A 258 18.43 -2.52 21.90
N ALA A 259 17.11 -2.72 21.94
CA ALA A 259 16.45 -3.61 22.90
C ALA A 259 16.87 -5.07 22.71
N GLU A 260 17.10 -5.50 21.47
CA GLU A 260 17.62 -6.85 21.15
C GLU A 260 19.01 -7.07 21.72
N VAL A 261 19.92 -6.09 21.65
CA VAL A 261 21.23 -6.16 22.30
C VAL A 261 21.08 -6.43 23.81
N ASN A 262 20.14 -5.74 24.46
CA ASN A 262 19.89 -5.95 25.88
C ASN A 262 19.33 -7.34 26.18
N LEU A 263 18.47 -7.86 25.31
CA LEU A 263 17.97 -9.24 25.41
C LEU A 263 19.10 -10.24 25.25
N GLN A 264 19.97 -10.07 24.24
CA GLN A 264 21.11 -10.98 24.03
C GLN A 264 22.13 -10.92 25.17
N ARG A 265 22.31 -9.75 25.80
CA ARG A 265 23.12 -9.61 27.02
C ARG A 265 22.48 -10.31 28.24
N ALA A 266 21.16 -10.24 28.37
CA ALA A 266 20.44 -10.97 29.41
C ALA A 266 20.53 -12.49 29.20
N ASN A 267 20.46 -12.96 27.95
CA ASN A 267 20.63 -14.37 27.58
C ASN A 267 22.05 -14.93 27.83
N ARG A 268 23.01 -14.08 28.22
CA ARG A 268 24.34 -14.53 28.66
C ARG A 268 24.27 -15.44 29.88
N TYR A 269 23.27 -15.24 30.73
CA TYR A 269 23.06 -16.02 31.94
C TYR A 269 21.81 -16.87 31.74
N ASP A 270 21.94 -18.18 31.92
CA ASP A 270 20.80 -19.07 31.92
C ASP A 270 19.90 -18.85 33.15
N ASP A 271 18.70 -19.42 33.12
CA ASP A 271 17.81 -19.36 34.27
C ASP A 271 18.41 -20.11 35.42
N VAL A 272 18.12 -19.66 36.64
CA VAL A 272 18.46 -20.37 37.86
C VAL A 272 17.28 -21.25 38.19
N TYR A 273 17.51 -22.55 38.29
CA TYR A 273 16.46 -23.51 38.58
C TYR A 273 16.45 -23.79 40.10
N LEU A 274 15.34 -23.44 40.74
CA LEU A 274 15.05 -23.84 42.11
C LEU A 274 14.31 -25.17 42.03
N PHE A 275 14.85 -26.20 42.61
CA PHE A 275 14.17 -27.45 42.71
C PHE A 275 13.77 -27.77 44.17
N TYR A 276 12.64 -28.42 44.33
CA TYR A 276 12.08 -28.89 45.57
C TYR A 276 11.58 -30.31 45.37
N ASP A 277 12.15 -31.23 46.16
CA ASP A 277 11.76 -32.62 46.22
C ASP A 277 10.91 -32.82 47.50
N PRO A 278 9.58 -32.71 47.42
CA PRO A 278 8.71 -32.89 48.58
C PRO A 278 8.72 -34.31 49.12
N PHE A 279 9.07 -35.27 48.27
CA PHE A 279 8.99 -36.67 48.61
C PHE A 279 10.00 -37.48 47.81
N THR A 280 10.95 -38.09 48.53
CA THR A 280 11.82 -39.16 48.05
C THR A 280 11.62 -40.35 48.97
N TYR A 281 11.13 -41.46 48.45
CA TYR A 281 11.00 -42.73 49.19
C TYR A 281 12.07 -43.68 48.70
N GLN A 282 12.84 -44.21 49.65
CA GLN A 282 13.87 -45.24 49.42
C GLN A 282 13.52 -46.51 50.16
N ASN A 283 13.31 -47.61 49.44
CA ASN A 283 13.09 -48.89 49.99
C ASN A 283 14.43 -49.57 50.35
N ASN A 284 14.79 -49.58 51.62
CA ASN A 284 16.04 -50.15 52.09
C ASN A 284 15.85 -51.61 52.64
N GLN A 285 14.64 -52.17 52.61
CA GLN A 285 14.38 -53.52 53.08
C GLN A 285 15.29 -54.59 52.45
N PRO A 286 15.61 -54.48 51.13
CA PRO A 286 16.54 -55.44 50.54
C PRO A 286 17.92 -55.49 51.20
N PHE A 287 18.32 -54.42 51.90
CA PHE A 287 19.58 -54.36 52.66
C PHE A 287 19.39 -54.64 54.19
N GLY A 288 18.23 -55.02 54.62
CA GLY A 288 17.93 -55.22 56.03
C GLY A 288 17.88 -53.93 56.85
N ALA A 289 17.73 -52.80 56.21
CA ALA A 289 17.62 -51.46 56.81
C ALA A 289 16.19 -50.94 56.72
N PRO A 290 15.75 -50.05 57.63
CA PRO A 290 14.45 -49.40 57.52
C PRO A 290 14.39 -48.52 56.26
N SER A 291 13.25 -48.61 55.57
CA SER A 291 12.95 -47.65 54.47
C SER A 291 12.83 -46.21 54.98
N ALA A 292 13.21 -45.26 54.19
CA ALA A 292 13.27 -43.80 54.55
C ALA A 292 12.49 -42.94 53.60
N THR A 293 11.91 -41.89 54.13
CA THR A 293 11.35 -40.78 53.36
C THR A 293 12.20 -39.53 53.62
N SER A 294 12.48 -38.78 52.61
CA SER A 294 13.24 -37.52 52.72
C SER A 294 12.65 -36.43 51.83
N TRP A 295 13.09 -35.22 52.04
CA TRP A 295 12.82 -34.08 51.19
C TRP A 295 14.13 -33.36 50.94
N ALA A 296 14.18 -32.61 49.80
CA ALA A 296 15.35 -31.80 49.46
C ALA A 296 14.95 -30.48 48.83
N ILE A 297 15.80 -29.50 48.96
CA ILE A 297 15.73 -28.24 48.23
C ILE A 297 17.12 -27.91 47.69
N GLY A 298 17.18 -27.44 46.48
CA GLY A 298 18.44 -27.11 45.86
C GLY A 298 18.29 -26.10 44.73
N VAL A 299 19.45 -25.67 44.19
CA VAL A 299 19.56 -24.70 43.13
C VAL A 299 20.52 -25.24 42.08
N THR A 300 20.10 -25.18 40.84
CA THR A 300 20.94 -25.51 39.67
C THR A 300 21.04 -24.32 38.76
N PHE A 301 22.26 -23.98 38.31
CA PHE A 301 22.49 -22.93 37.35
C PHE A 301 23.71 -23.25 36.48
N ALA A 302 23.65 -22.81 35.22
CA ALA A 302 24.75 -22.94 34.28
C ALA A 302 25.81 -21.85 34.53
N LEU A 303 27.08 -22.26 34.57
CA LEU A 303 28.21 -21.33 34.67
C LEU A 303 28.63 -20.92 33.26
N PRO A 304 28.50 -19.65 32.87
CA PRO A 304 28.85 -19.17 31.53
C PRO A 304 30.39 -19.00 31.39
N ILE A 305 31.10 -20.12 31.38
CA ILE A 305 32.58 -20.11 31.28
C ILE A 305 33.01 -19.98 29.82
N TYR A 306 32.47 -20.82 28.94
CA TYR A 306 32.82 -20.88 27.53
C TYR A 306 31.81 -20.10 26.66
N ASN A 307 30.58 -20.46 26.75
CA ASN A 307 29.48 -19.78 26.03
C ASN A 307 28.90 -18.66 26.90
N ARG A 308 29.17 -17.43 26.51
CA ARG A 308 28.66 -16.22 27.15
C ARG A 308 27.72 -15.45 26.21
N ASN A 309 27.13 -16.13 25.25
CA ASN A 309 26.28 -15.57 24.19
C ASN A 309 27.00 -14.49 23.34
N GLN A 310 28.36 -14.52 23.31
CA GLN A 310 29.18 -13.47 22.69
C GLN A 310 28.89 -13.31 21.19
N GLY A 311 28.62 -14.39 20.47
CA GLY A 311 28.30 -14.36 19.05
C GLY A 311 26.97 -13.64 18.76
N ASN A 312 25.91 -13.95 19.50
CA ASN A 312 24.60 -13.29 19.33
C ASN A 312 24.64 -11.83 19.81
N ILE A 313 25.45 -11.50 20.85
CA ILE A 313 25.64 -10.12 21.28
C ILE A 313 26.33 -9.32 20.16
N ALA A 314 27.43 -9.83 19.60
CA ALA A 314 28.15 -9.18 18.51
C ALA A 314 27.26 -8.99 17.26
N ARG A 315 26.46 -10.02 16.93
CA ARG A 315 25.47 -9.95 15.85
C ARG A 315 24.42 -8.86 16.10
N ALA A 316 23.86 -8.79 17.31
CA ALA A 316 22.86 -7.78 17.66
C ALA A 316 23.47 -6.36 17.65
N GLU A 317 24.71 -6.18 18.12
CA GLU A 317 25.43 -4.90 18.06
C GLU A 317 25.69 -4.47 16.60
N SER A 318 26.09 -5.41 15.73
CA SER A 318 26.23 -5.15 14.29
C SER A 318 24.88 -4.75 13.65
N ASN A 319 23.79 -5.41 14.04
CA ASN A 319 22.44 -5.09 13.53
C ASN A 319 22.01 -3.65 13.92
N VAL A 320 22.40 -3.13 15.10
CA VAL A 320 22.17 -1.72 15.45
C VAL A 320 22.91 -0.79 14.47
N GLY A 321 24.14 -1.13 14.11
CA GLY A 321 24.90 -0.38 13.09
C GLY A 321 24.20 -0.37 11.74
N GLN A 322 23.77 -1.55 11.28
CA GLN A 322 23.06 -1.71 10.02
C GLN A 322 21.74 -0.90 9.99
N THR A 323 20.89 -1.04 10.98
CA THR A 323 19.61 -0.33 11.04
C THR A 323 19.77 1.19 11.11
N LYS A 324 20.83 1.71 11.73
CA LYS A 324 21.15 3.14 11.68
C LYS A 324 21.52 3.63 10.28
N LEU A 325 22.29 2.84 9.53
CA LEU A 325 22.63 3.16 8.14
C LEU A 325 21.39 3.10 7.23
N GLU A 326 20.53 2.12 7.43
CA GLU A 326 19.25 1.99 6.71
C GLU A 326 18.33 3.19 6.98
N LEU A 327 18.24 3.64 8.25
CA LEU A 327 17.52 4.85 8.63
C LEU A 327 18.08 6.09 7.92
N ALA A 328 19.38 6.29 7.95
CA ALA A 328 20.02 7.43 7.29
C ALA A 328 19.84 7.39 5.76
N SER A 329 19.86 6.20 5.16
CA SER A 329 19.57 5.99 3.74
C SER A 329 18.12 6.36 3.41
N LEU A 330 17.16 5.94 4.25
CA LEU A 330 15.74 6.28 4.09
C LEU A 330 15.51 7.79 4.20
N GLU A 331 16.12 8.46 5.18
CA GLU A 331 16.01 9.93 5.32
C GLU A 331 16.47 10.66 4.07
N ARG A 332 17.61 10.25 3.48
CA ARG A 332 18.11 10.82 2.22
C ARG A 332 17.18 10.56 1.05
N ARG A 333 16.61 9.35 0.96
CA ARG A 333 15.65 8.98 -0.07
C ARG A 333 14.39 9.82 0.03
N ILE A 334 13.85 10.01 1.23
CA ILE A 334 12.67 10.86 1.46
C ILE A 334 12.92 12.28 0.98
N VAL A 335 14.05 12.86 1.30
CA VAL A 335 14.43 14.21 0.82
C VAL A 335 14.45 14.27 -0.71
N ALA A 336 15.00 13.25 -1.37
CA ALA A 336 15.05 13.18 -2.82
C ALA A 336 13.65 13.00 -3.44
N GLU A 337 12.81 12.14 -2.86
CA GLU A 337 11.42 11.91 -3.28
C GLU A 337 10.59 13.20 -3.22
N VAL A 338 10.66 13.94 -2.10
CA VAL A 338 9.93 15.20 -1.93
C VAL A 338 10.39 16.24 -2.96
N ARG A 339 11.69 16.37 -3.19
CA ARG A 339 12.23 17.30 -4.20
C ARG A 339 11.82 16.94 -5.62
N LEU A 340 11.75 15.63 -5.93
CA LEU A 340 11.31 15.16 -7.23
C LEU A 340 9.82 15.44 -7.44
N ALA A 341 8.99 15.08 -6.47
CA ALA A 341 7.55 15.27 -6.52
C ALA A 341 7.16 16.75 -6.60
N GLU A 342 7.84 17.62 -5.85
CA GLU A 342 7.62 19.07 -5.88
C GLU A 342 7.96 19.66 -7.26
N ARG A 343 9.07 19.25 -7.87
CA ARG A 343 9.44 19.71 -9.22
C ARG A 343 8.44 19.22 -10.27
N GLU A 344 7.98 17.97 -10.17
CA GLU A 344 6.98 17.43 -11.10
C GLU A 344 5.63 18.14 -10.95
N TYR A 345 5.20 18.42 -9.72
CA TYR A 345 4.00 19.21 -9.47
C TYR A 345 4.10 20.61 -10.10
N ARG A 346 5.19 21.34 -9.88
CA ARG A 346 5.39 22.67 -10.49
C ARG A 346 5.38 22.63 -12.01
N ARG A 347 6.01 21.61 -12.61
CA ARG A 347 6.03 21.40 -14.05
C ARG A 347 4.63 21.11 -14.58
N ALA A 348 3.91 20.17 -13.94
CA ALA A 348 2.56 19.81 -14.35
C ALA A 348 1.58 21.00 -14.22
N ARG A 349 1.70 21.77 -13.13
CA ARG A 349 0.95 23.01 -12.94
C ARG A 349 1.20 24.04 -14.04
N ALA A 350 2.48 24.31 -14.34
CA ALA A 350 2.84 25.28 -15.37
C ALA A 350 2.37 24.86 -16.77
N ALA A 351 2.45 23.55 -17.07
CA ALA A 351 1.94 23.02 -18.35
C ALA A 351 0.42 23.15 -18.45
N LEU A 352 -0.32 22.86 -17.38
CA LEU A 352 -1.77 23.05 -17.34
C LEU A 352 -2.15 24.53 -17.50
N GLU A 353 -1.50 25.42 -16.77
CA GLU A 353 -1.73 26.87 -16.86
C GLU A 353 -1.46 27.42 -18.28
N GLN A 354 -0.37 26.95 -18.89
CA GLN A 354 -0.07 27.29 -20.29
C GLN A 354 -1.16 26.83 -21.25
N MET A 355 -1.67 25.62 -21.06
CA MET A 355 -2.75 25.05 -21.85
C MET A 355 -4.03 25.87 -21.69
N GLU A 356 -4.45 26.15 -20.45
CA GLU A 356 -5.70 26.87 -20.18
C GLU A 356 -5.67 28.36 -20.56
N VAL A 357 -4.55 29.03 -20.33
CA VAL A 357 -4.44 30.50 -20.55
C VAL A 357 -4.04 30.83 -22.00
N ALA A 358 -3.17 30.04 -22.61
CA ALA A 358 -2.61 30.40 -23.93
C ALA A 358 -3.19 29.58 -25.09
N ILE A 359 -3.40 28.28 -24.93
CA ILE A 359 -3.73 27.37 -26.05
C ILE A 359 -5.24 27.27 -26.25
N LEU A 360 -6.00 26.95 -25.21
CA LEU A 360 -7.45 26.73 -25.29
C LEU A 360 -8.23 27.94 -25.83
N PRO A 361 -7.94 29.21 -25.43
CA PRO A 361 -8.64 30.34 -25.99
C PRO A 361 -8.35 30.55 -27.49
N ARG A 362 -7.12 30.21 -27.92
CA ARG A 362 -6.72 30.35 -29.34
C ARG A 362 -7.39 29.33 -30.23
N ILE A 363 -7.41 28.04 -29.82
CA ILE A 363 -8.07 26.99 -30.60
C ILE A 363 -9.58 27.25 -30.68
N THR A 364 -10.21 27.66 -29.56
CA THR A 364 -11.63 28.02 -29.52
C THR A 364 -11.96 29.17 -30.51
N ALA A 365 -11.16 30.24 -30.52
CA ALA A 365 -11.35 31.33 -31.43
C ALA A 365 -11.11 30.94 -32.92
N THR A 366 -10.14 30.04 -33.14
CA THR A 366 -9.85 29.52 -34.48
C THR A 366 -11.01 28.67 -34.99
N MET A 367 -11.49 27.72 -34.15
CA MET A 367 -12.61 26.84 -34.50
C MET A 367 -13.89 27.64 -34.82
N ARG A 368 -14.20 28.67 -34.03
CA ARG A 368 -15.34 29.54 -34.32
C ARG A 368 -15.23 30.18 -35.71
N ARG A 369 -14.08 30.75 -36.05
CA ARG A 369 -13.86 31.35 -37.37
C ARG A 369 -13.95 30.35 -38.52
N LYS A 370 -13.39 29.14 -38.31
CA LYS A 370 -13.40 28.06 -39.30
C LYS A 370 -14.81 27.50 -39.52
N THR A 371 -15.61 27.38 -38.47
CA THR A 371 -17.02 27.02 -38.56
C THR A 371 -17.82 28.05 -39.34
N GLU A 372 -17.58 29.37 -39.11
CA GLU A 372 -18.20 30.44 -39.88
C GLU A 372 -17.78 30.43 -41.36
N GLN A 373 -16.49 30.17 -41.67
CA GLN A 373 -15.94 30.06 -43.02
C GLN A 373 -16.52 28.83 -43.75
N PHE A 374 -16.66 27.69 -43.10
CA PHE A 374 -17.26 26.54 -43.68
C PHE A 374 -18.76 26.75 -43.99
N ALA A 375 -19.50 27.34 -43.05
CA ALA A 375 -20.90 27.69 -43.25
C ALA A 375 -21.11 28.71 -44.41
N ALA A 376 -20.13 29.60 -44.65
CA ALA A 376 -20.14 30.53 -45.75
C ALA A 376 -19.64 29.93 -47.09
N GLY A 377 -19.20 28.65 -47.10
CA GLY A 377 -18.68 27.97 -48.28
C GLY A 377 -17.30 28.49 -48.75
N THR A 378 -16.54 29.13 -47.86
CA THR A 378 -15.22 29.74 -48.19
C THR A 378 -14.03 28.78 -47.91
N ILE A 379 -14.24 27.65 -47.24
CA ILE A 379 -13.29 26.56 -47.07
C ILE A 379 -13.94 25.24 -47.45
N THR A 380 -13.11 24.25 -47.81
CA THR A 380 -13.57 22.91 -48.16
C THR A 380 -13.95 22.08 -46.92
N ALA A 381 -14.64 20.97 -47.13
CA ALA A 381 -14.96 20.02 -46.06
C ALA A 381 -13.69 19.40 -45.46
N ASP A 382 -12.72 19.08 -46.34
CA ASP A 382 -11.42 18.51 -45.95
C ASP A 382 -10.60 19.50 -45.10
N ASP A 383 -10.52 20.79 -45.50
CA ASP A 383 -9.88 21.83 -44.69
C ASP A 383 -10.55 22.00 -43.31
N TYR A 384 -11.90 21.90 -43.27
CA TYR A 384 -12.64 22.01 -42.01
C TYR A 384 -12.39 20.81 -41.08
N GLU A 385 -12.35 19.62 -41.66
CA GLU A 385 -12.05 18.38 -40.94
C GLU A 385 -10.63 18.41 -40.34
N GLY A 386 -9.60 18.82 -41.07
CA GLY A 386 -8.25 19.00 -40.54
C GLY A 386 -8.20 19.91 -39.31
N HIS A 387 -9.04 20.96 -39.28
CA HIS A 387 -9.16 21.84 -38.10
C HIS A 387 -9.94 21.21 -36.94
N LEU A 388 -10.87 20.30 -37.23
CA LEU A 388 -11.53 19.47 -36.17
C LEU A 388 -10.54 18.52 -35.53
N ASP A 389 -9.65 17.90 -36.31
CA ASP A 389 -8.60 17.05 -35.80
C ASP A 389 -7.60 17.82 -34.93
N ASP A 390 -7.14 19.01 -35.37
CA ASP A 390 -6.30 19.91 -34.56
C ASP A 390 -6.97 20.21 -33.19
N ALA A 391 -8.28 20.48 -33.19
CA ALA A 391 -9.03 20.78 -31.98
C ALA A 391 -9.16 19.55 -31.06
N ALA A 392 -9.36 18.36 -31.63
CA ALA A 392 -9.42 17.10 -30.88
C ALA A 392 -8.06 16.80 -30.26
N GLU A 393 -6.93 16.99 -30.94
CA GLU A 393 -5.59 16.84 -30.40
C GLU A 393 -5.32 17.77 -29.21
N VAL A 394 -5.74 19.06 -29.33
CA VAL A 394 -5.64 20.02 -28.23
C VAL A 394 -6.50 19.60 -27.03
N ALA A 395 -7.73 19.11 -27.25
CA ALA A 395 -8.61 18.62 -26.19
C ALA A 395 -8.01 17.39 -25.47
N GLN A 396 -7.41 16.46 -26.22
CA GLN A 396 -6.68 15.33 -25.68
C GLN A 396 -5.48 15.81 -24.84
N SER A 397 -4.66 16.70 -25.37
CA SER A 397 -3.49 17.27 -24.67
C SER A 397 -3.90 18.01 -23.39
N HIS A 398 -5.02 18.72 -23.38
CA HIS A 398 -5.56 19.37 -22.18
C HIS A 398 -5.95 18.35 -21.11
N ARG A 399 -6.69 17.31 -21.49
CA ARG A 399 -7.05 16.23 -20.58
C ARG A 399 -5.80 15.54 -19.99
N GLU A 400 -4.81 15.22 -20.81
CA GLU A 400 -3.54 14.64 -20.34
C GLU A 400 -2.82 15.57 -19.35
N ALA A 401 -2.85 16.89 -19.58
CA ALA A 401 -2.30 17.87 -18.65
C ALA A 401 -3.07 17.87 -17.31
N LEU A 402 -4.40 17.77 -17.32
CA LEU A 402 -5.23 17.65 -16.12
C LEU A 402 -4.90 16.37 -15.33
N VAL A 403 -4.83 15.22 -16.01
CA VAL A 403 -4.47 13.94 -15.38
C VAL A 403 -3.07 13.99 -14.78
N ARG A 404 -2.10 14.53 -15.52
CA ARG A 404 -0.73 14.70 -15.04
C ARG A 404 -0.66 15.59 -13.80
N HIS A 405 -1.39 16.70 -13.80
CA HIS A 405 -1.46 17.61 -12.67
C HIS A 405 -2.06 16.92 -11.43
N ARG A 406 -3.17 16.18 -11.59
CA ARG A 406 -3.79 15.41 -10.51
C ARG A 406 -2.85 14.35 -9.94
N ARG A 407 -2.15 13.60 -10.80
CA ARG A 407 -1.16 12.60 -10.37
C ARG A 407 0.01 13.25 -9.64
N ALA A 408 0.52 14.39 -10.15
CA ALA A 408 1.62 15.09 -9.51
C ALA A 408 1.25 15.68 -8.13
N MET A 409 -0.01 16.12 -7.95
CA MET A 409 -0.54 16.52 -6.63
C MET A 409 -0.50 15.36 -5.65
N LEU A 410 -0.97 14.20 -6.08
CA LEU A 410 -0.98 13.01 -5.27
C LEU A 410 0.44 12.54 -4.93
N ASP A 411 1.35 12.49 -5.92
CA ASP A 411 2.75 12.12 -5.71
C ASP A 411 3.41 13.01 -4.65
N LEU A 412 3.09 14.30 -4.66
CA LEU A 412 3.59 15.24 -3.66
C LEU A 412 3.00 14.95 -2.27
N ASN A 413 1.68 14.76 -2.16
CA ASN A 413 1.03 14.40 -0.89
C ASN A 413 1.61 13.11 -0.32
N THR A 414 1.80 12.11 -1.18
CA THR A 414 2.38 10.80 -0.80
C THR A 414 3.84 10.93 -0.38
N ALA A 415 4.65 11.72 -1.11
CA ALA A 415 6.04 11.95 -0.76
C ALA A 415 6.21 12.69 0.58
N VAL A 416 5.32 13.64 0.86
CA VAL A 416 5.32 14.38 2.14
C VAL A 416 4.69 13.55 3.27
N GLY A 417 3.80 12.61 2.94
CA GLY A 417 3.05 11.81 3.93
C GLY A 417 1.88 12.54 4.58
N LEU A 418 1.50 13.69 4.03
CA LEU A 418 0.36 14.51 4.44
C LEU A 418 -0.29 15.12 3.20
N ARG A 419 -1.58 15.45 3.31
CA ARG A 419 -2.27 16.21 2.28
C ARG A 419 -1.85 17.69 2.37
N VAL A 420 -0.95 18.10 1.46
CA VAL A 420 -0.44 19.50 1.35
C VAL A 420 -1.05 20.24 0.16
N VAL A 421 -1.65 19.52 -0.76
CA VAL A 421 -2.48 20.03 -1.88
C VAL A 421 -3.82 19.31 -1.88
N PRO A 422 -4.89 19.95 -2.39
CA PRO A 422 -6.27 19.45 -2.28
C PRO A 422 -6.49 18.07 -2.84
#